data_bd7a2050230bb13ac0e77b151ccce8c3
#
_entry.id   bd7a2050230bb13ac0e77b151ccce8c3
#
_cell.length_a   1.000
_cell.length_b   1.000
_cell.length_c   1.000
_cell.angle_alpha   90.00
_cell.angle_beta   90.00
_cell.angle_gamma   90.00
#
_symmetry.space_group_name_H-M   'P 1'
#
loop_
_entity.id
_entity.type
_entity.pdbx_description
1 polymer ?
#
loop_
_entity_poly.entity_id
_entity_poly.type
_entity_poly.pdbx_seq_one_letter_code
_entity_poly.pdbx_strand_id
1 'polypeptide(L)'
;SRRVVRGASGSDPATGDGAGIFVQMPDKFLRREMAAKGVTLPPEGDYGSGCIFFSPEASVREVAMQVFEHVIREQGQQFLGWRTVPVKSEILGKTSGRYEPVIKQVFIGKNPAITDAMAFERKLYVIRKQVGNWIRNNQVPNQFRDVHGNKSNTFPGADYHYVTGLSARTMIYKGMLTPCQLSEY
;
A
#
# COMPACT_ATOMS: atom_id res chain seq x y z
N SER A 1 -13.67 -6.66 -19.41
CA SER A 1 -12.85 -6.80 -18.20
C SER A 1 -13.50 -7.83 -17.27
N ARG A 2 -12.82 -8.94 -16.98
CA ARG A 2 -13.31 -9.92 -16.01
C ARG A 2 -13.06 -9.36 -14.60
N ARG A 3 -14.14 -9.04 -13.88
CA ARG A 3 -14.07 -8.79 -12.43
C ARG A 3 -13.97 -10.13 -11.73
N VAL A 4 -12.84 -10.42 -11.09
CA VAL A 4 -12.72 -11.56 -10.18
C VAL A 4 -12.94 -11.04 -8.78
N VAL A 5 -14.11 -11.33 -8.21
CA VAL A 5 -14.43 -11.01 -6.83
C VAL A 5 -14.15 -12.26 -5.99
N ARG A 6 -13.27 -12.14 -5.00
CA ARG A 6 -13.05 -13.15 -3.97
C ARG A 6 -13.49 -12.57 -2.62
N GLY A 7 -14.35 -13.24 -1.92
CA GLY A 7 -14.77 -12.86 -0.58
C GLY A 7 -15.24 -14.07 0.21
N ALA A 8 -15.01 -14.01 1.51
CA ALA A 8 -15.62 -14.90 2.49
C ALA A 8 -16.39 -14.04 3.51
N SER A 9 -17.48 -14.55 4.07
CA SER A 9 -18.24 -13.91 5.14
C SER A 9 -18.17 -14.77 6.40
N GLY A 10 -17.90 -14.12 7.54
CA GLY A 10 -17.92 -14.74 8.86
C GLY A 10 -19.30 -14.69 9.51
N SER A 11 -19.33 -14.84 10.83
CA SER A 11 -20.56 -14.78 11.66
C SER A 11 -21.25 -13.41 11.69
N ASP A 12 -20.54 -12.34 11.32
CA ASP A 12 -21.08 -10.99 11.16
C ASP A 12 -21.28 -10.72 9.67
N PRO A 13 -22.54 -10.60 9.18
CA PRO A 13 -22.81 -10.40 7.75
C PRO A 13 -22.23 -9.12 7.15
N ALA A 14 -21.96 -8.11 7.97
CA ALA A 14 -21.33 -6.85 7.55
C ALA A 14 -19.80 -6.91 7.61
N THR A 15 -19.24 -8.01 8.12
CA THR A 15 -17.79 -8.22 8.21
C THR A 15 -17.37 -9.20 7.11
N GLY A 16 -16.59 -8.70 6.15
CA GLY A 16 -15.95 -9.52 5.12
C GLY A 16 -14.45 -9.69 5.40
N ASP A 17 -13.89 -10.83 4.99
CA ASP A 17 -12.44 -11.08 5.05
C ASP A 17 -11.65 -10.25 4.04
N GLY A 18 -12.34 -9.43 3.31
CA GLY A 18 -11.82 -8.51 2.31
C GLY A 18 -12.29 -8.87 0.89
N ALA A 19 -12.62 -7.84 0.13
CA ALA A 19 -12.87 -7.93 -1.30
C ALA A 19 -11.96 -6.96 -2.04
N GLY A 20 -11.73 -7.22 -3.32
CA GLY A 20 -10.89 -6.35 -4.13
C GLY A 20 -11.04 -6.60 -5.61
N ILE A 21 -10.55 -5.65 -6.38
CA ILE A 21 -10.46 -5.72 -7.84
C ILE A 21 -9.00 -5.63 -8.28
N PHE A 22 -8.71 -6.34 -9.34
CA PHE A 22 -7.46 -6.25 -10.08
C PHE A 22 -7.73 -5.53 -11.39
N VAL A 23 -7.03 -4.43 -11.62
CA VAL A 23 -7.22 -3.57 -12.79
C VAL A 23 -5.87 -3.22 -13.43
N GLN A 24 -5.90 -2.82 -14.70
CA GLN A 24 -4.76 -2.12 -15.28
C GLN A 24 -4.53 -0.80 -14.53
N MET A 25 -3.30 -0.29 -14.61
CA MET A 25 -2.97 0.99 -13.96
C MET A 25 -3.93 2.08 -14.44
N PRO A 26 -4.74 2.67 -13.54
CA PRO A 26 -5.70 3.70 -13.91
C PRO A 26 -5.00 5.07 -14.01
N ASP A 27 -4.06 5.22 -14.95
CA ASP A 27 -3.15 6.35 -15.08
C ASP A 27 -3.86 7.70 -15.05
N LYS A 28 -4.91 7.87 -15.85
CA LYS A 28 -5.66 9.13 -15.92
C LYS A 28 -6.22 9.56 -14.55
N PHE A 29 -6.76 8.60 -13.81
CA PHE A 29 -7.29 8.84 -12.47
C PHE A 29 -6.17 9.21 -11.50
N LEU A 30 -5.10 8.42 -11.43
CA LEU A 30 -4.00 8.64 -10.52
C LEU A 30 -3.27 9.95 -10.79
N ARG A 31 -3.09 10.30 -12.04
CA ARG A 31 -2.50 11.57 -12.47
C ARG A 31 -3.29 12.76 -11.98
N ARG A 32 -4.62 12.71 -12.11
CA ARG A 32 -5.51 13.76 -11.58
C ARG A 32 -5.40 13.88 -10.05
N GLU A 33 -5.44 12.76 -9.35
CA GLU A 33 -5.37 12.72 -7.88
C GLU A 33 -4.02 13.25 -7.34
N MET A 34 -2.93 12.94 -8.02
CA MET A 34 -1.61 13.40 -7.61
C MET A 34 -1.35 14.86 -8.02
N ALA A 35 -1.88 15.31 -9.15
CA ALA A 35 -1.83 16.72 -9.56
C ALA A 35 -2.53 17.63 -8.54
N ALA A 36 -3.66 17.19 -7.97
CA ALA A 36 -4.36 17.92 -6.90
C ALA A 36 -3.51 18.06 -5.61
N LYS A 37 -2.43 17.29 -5.48
CA LYS A 37 -1.44 17.35 -4.40
C LYS A 37 -0.14 18.06 -4.81
N GLY A 38 -0.10 18.66 -5.98
CA GLY A 38 1.09 19.32 -6.52
C GLY A 38 2.16 18.34 -7.04
N VAL A 39 1.83 17.07 -7.24
CA VAL A 39 2.76 16.05 -7.72
C VAL A 39 2.46 15.72 -9.18
N THR A 40 3.43 15.94 -10.06
CA THR A 40 3.37 15.52 -11.47
C THR A 40 3.92 14.12 -11.60
N LEU A 41 3.09 13.17 -12.03
CA LEU A 41 3.54 11.80 -12.30
C LEU A 41 4.31 11.72 -13.63
N PRO A 42 5.38 10.91 -13.71
CA PRO A 42 6.05 10.56 -14.97
C PRO A 42 5.08 9.91 -15.97
N PRO A 43 5.48 9.69 -17.22
CA PRO A 43 4.67 8.95 -18.19
C PRO A 43 4.19 7.60 -17.67
N GLU A 44 3.07 7.09 -18.21
CA GLU A 44 2.57 5.75 -17.92
C GLU A 44 3.65 4.70 -18.19
N GLY A 45 3.85 3.78 -17.24
CA GLY A 45 4.93 2.80 -17.25
C GLY A 45 6.26 3.28 -16.63
N ASP A 46 6.43 4.58 -16.41
CA ASP A 46 7.62 5.16 -15.78
C ASP A 46 7.39 5.48 -14.29
N TYR A 47 6.26 5.11 -13.75
CA TYR A 47 6.03 5.09 -12.31
C TYR A 47 5.28 3.82 -11.90
N GLY A 48 5.51 3.38 -10.68
CA GLY A 48 4.77 2.29 -10.03
C GLY A 48 3.93 2.81 -8.88
N SER A 49 2.86 2.10 -8.57
CA SER A 49 1.98 2.44 -7.46
C SER A 49 1.40 1.19 -6.81
N GLY A 50 1.00 1.31 -5.54
CA GLY A 50 0.35 0.24 -4.81
C GLY A 50 -0.28 0.74 -3.51
N CYS A 51 -1.34 0.06 -3.08
CA CYS A 51 -2.00 0.34 -1.81
C CYS A 51 -1.36 -0.46 -0.68
N ILE A 52 -1.11 0.21 0.44
CA ILE A 52 -0.49 -0.35 1.62
C ILE A 52 -1.40 -0.09 2.82
N PHE A 53 -1.61 -1.12 3.63
CA PHE A 53 -2.32 -1.05 4.88
C PHE A 53 -1.32 -0.80 6.00
N PHE A 54 -1.62 0.15 6.85
CA PHE A 54 -0.80 0.57 7.98
C PHE A 54 -1.60 0.62 9.27
N SER A 55 -0.89 0.66 10.39
CA SER A 55 -1.47 0.89 11.71
C SER A 55 -2.31 2.17 11.73
N PRO A 56 -3.47 2.16 12.43
CA PRO A 56 -4.23 3.38 12.71
C PRO A 56 -3.44 4.36 13.60
N GLU A 57 -2.48 3.90 14.39
CA GLU A 57 -1.63 4.75 15.20
C GLU A 57 -0.68 5.58 14.32
N ALA A 58 -0.77 6.90 14.42
CA ALA A 58 -0.06 7.81 13.52
C ALA A 58 1.47 7.67 13.62
N SER A 59 2.01 7.62 14.83
CA SER A 59 3.44 7.51 15.08
C SER A 59 4.04 6.23 14.49
N VAL A 60 3.35 5.09 14.68
CA VAL A 60 3.75 3.79 14.11
C VAL A 60 3.67 3.81 12.58
N ARG A 61 2.59 4.37 12.04
CA ARG A 61 2.40 4.48 10.60
C ARG A 61 3.47 5.33 9.93
N GLU A 62 3.83 6.46 10.53
CA GLU A 62 4.84 7.36 10.00
C GLU A 62 6.20 6.69 9.89
N VAL A 63 6.62 5.93 10.90
CA VAL A 63 7.86 5.16 10.83
C VAL A 63 7.82 4.11 9.72
N ALA A 64 6.71 3.36 9.59
CA ALA A 64 6.58 2.39 8.52
C ALA A 64 6.62 3.04 7.12
N MET A 65 6.04 4.23 6.97
CA MET A 65 6.12 5.02 5.74
C MET A 65 7.56 5.48 5.45
N GLN A 66 8.29 5.93 6.46
CA GLN A 66 9.70 6.31 6.33
C GLN A 66 10.60 5.13 5.94
N VAL A 67 10.34 3.94 6.50
CA VAL A 67 11.01 2.69 6.08
C VAL A 67 10.77 2.43 4.59
N PHE A 68 9.53 2.60 4.14
CA PHE A 68 9.19 2.43 2.72
C PHE A 68 9.96 3.39 1.83
N GLU A 69 9.97 4.68 2.19
CA GLU A 69 10.68 5.73 1.46
C GLU A 69 12.20 5.49 1.41
N HIS A 70 12.76 5.04 2.53
CA HIS A 70 14.17 4.70 2.61
C HIS A 70 14.53 3.57 1.63
N VAL A 71 13.76 2.47 1.65
CA VAL A 71 13.99 1.33 0.75
C VAL A 71 13.83 1.74 -0.72
N ILE A 72 12.86 2.60 -1.05
CA ILE A 72 12.71 3.11 -2.43
C ILE A 72 13.99 3.79 -2.89
N ARG A 73 14.55 4.68 -2.06
CA ARG A 73 15.79 5.42 -2.39
C ARG A 73 17.00 4.49 -2.42
N GLU A 74 17.12 3.55 -1.47
CA GLU A 74 18.19 2.54 -1.45
C GLU A 74 18.18 1.66 -2.70
N GLN A 75 17.00 1.34 -3.23
CA GLN A 75 16.85 0.61 -4.49
C GLN A 75 17.05 1.49 -5.73
N GLY A 76 17.49 2.75 -5.55
CA GLY A 76 17.80 3.68 -6.61
C GLY A 76 16.58 4.21 -7.37
N GLN A 77 15.39 4.12 -6.77
CA GLN A 77 14.17 4.64 -7.35
C GLN A 77 13.78 5.99 -6.73
N GLN A 78 12.90 6.72 -7.42
CA GLN A 78 12.44 8.03 -6.96
C GLN A 78 11.15 7.87 -6.13
N PHE A 79 11.15 8.35 -4.89
CA PHE A 79 9.92 8.52 -4.14
C PHE A 79 9.16 9.76 -4.64
N LEU A 80 7.92 9.59 -5.12
CA LEU A 80 7.10 10.66 -5.67
C LEU A 80 6.08 11.19 -4.66
N GLY A 81 5.62 10.36 -3.74
CA GLY A 81 4.67 10.80 -2.71
C GLY A 81 3.71 9.71 -2.24
N TRP A 82 2.87 10.12 -1.27
CA TRP A 82 1.80 9.32 -0.70
C TRP A 82 0.43 9.94 -1.00
N ARG A 83 -0.54 9.09 -1.26
CA ARG A 83 -1.96 9.44 -1.30
C ARG A 83 -2.70 8.68 -0.19
N THR A 84 -3.55 9.36 0.58
CA THR A 84 -4.49 8.66 1.45
C THR A 84 -5.63 8.13 0.59
N VAL A 85 -5.90 6.84 0.71
CA VAL A 85 -7.04 6.22 0.01
C VAL A 85 -8.31 6.58 0.79
N PRO A 86 -9.34 7.17 0.15
CA PRO A 86 -10.62 7.40 0.80
C PRO A 86 -11.25 6.08 1.24
N VAL A 87 -11.89 6.08 2.40
CA VAL A 87 -12.60 4.93 2.97
C VAL A 87 -13.97 5.36 3.48
N LYS A 88 -14.90 4.41 3.59
CA LYS A 88 -16.22 4.57 4.20
C LYS A 88 -16.31 3.67 5.41
N SER A 89 -15.77 4.13 6.54
CA SER A 89 -15.68 3.34 7.79
C SER A 89 -17.05 2.94 8.34
N GLU A 90 -18.08 3.72 8.04
CA GLU A 90 -19.46 3.51 8.50
C GLU A 90 -20.13 2.24 7.96
N ILE A 91 -19.61 1.68 6.86
CA ILE A 91 -20.16 0.44 6.29
C ILE A 91 -19.53 -0.84 6.87
N LEU A 92 -18.49 -0.69 7.68
CA LEU A 92 -17.82 -1.84 8.29
C LEU A 92 -18.66 -2.41 9.45
N GLY A 93 -18.68 -3.72 9.57
CA GLY A 93 -19.22 -4.39 10.75
C GLY A 93 -18.46 -4.01 12.03
N LYS A 94 -19.11 -4.11 13.18
CA LYS A 94 -18.52 -3.72 14.48
C LYS A 94 -17.19 -4.42 14.78
N THR A 95 -17.03 -5.65 14.33
CA THR A 95 -15.80 -6.44 14.53
C THR A 95 -14.67 -5.92 13.65
N SER A 96 -14.93 -5.70 12.35
CA SER A 96 -13.95 -5.20 11.41
C SER A 96 -13.51 -3.77 11.71
N GLY A 97 -14.44 -2.90 12.12
CA GLY A 97 -14.12 -1.50 12.42
C GLY A 97 -13.11 -1.29 13.54
N ARG A 98 -12.99 -2.27 14.47
CA ARG A 98 -11.98 -2.22 15.55
C ARG A 98 -10.54 -2.38 15.03
N TYR A 99 -10.39 -3.02 13.89
CA TYR A 99 -9.10 -3.37 13.29
C TYR A 99 -8.90 -2.67 11.93
N GLU A 100 -9.66 -1.60 11.68
CA GLU A 100 -9.57 -0.86 10.42
C GLU A 100 -8.17 -0.27 10.25
N PRO A 101 -7.43 -0.65 9.18
CA PRO A 101 -6.14 -0.06 8.88
C PRO A 101 -6.31 1.29 8.20
N VAL A 102 -5.28 2.13 8.27
CA VAL A 102 -5.17 3.28 7.37
C VAL A 102 -4.57 2.83 6.06
N ILE A 103 -5.25 3.12 4.95
CA ILE A 103 -4.79 2.74 3.62
C ILE A 103 -4.11 3.93 2.97
N LYS A 104 -2.83 3.75 2.62
CA LYS A 104 -2.04 4.71 1.86
C LYS A 104 -1.66 4.11 0.51
N GLN A 105 -1.55 4.96 -0.49
CA GLN A 105 -1.06 4.60 -1.80
C GLN A 105 0.28 5.28 -2.04
N VAL A 106 1.31 4.49 -2.38
CA VAL A 106 2.65 4.98 -2.69
C VAL A 106 2.82 5.20 -4.18
N PHE A 107 3.63 6.19 -4.55
CA PHE A 107 4.02 6.46 -5.93
C PHE A 107 5.55 6.49 -6.03
N ILE A 108 6.07 5.70 -6.97
CA ILE A 108 7.50 5.45 -7.14
C ILE A 108 7.86 5.72 -8.60
N GLY A 109 8.72 6.68 -8.85
CA GLY A 109 9.27 6.96 -10.17
C GLY A 109 10.39 6.00 -10.54
N LYS A 110 10.40 5.57 -11.79
CA LYS A 110 11.45 4.73 -12.37
C LYS A 110 12.75 5.51 -12.48
N ASN A 111 13.86 4.89 -12.10
CA ASN A 111 15.19 5.45 -12.39
C ASN A 111 15.39 5.54 -13.90
N PRO A 112 15.80 6.70 -14.45
CA PRO A 112 16.01 6.88 -15.90
C PRO A 112 17.01 5.90 -16.52
N ALA A 113 17.94 5.37 -15.73
CA ALA A 113 18.89 4.36 -16.21
C ALA A 113 18.24 2.99 -16.49
N ILE A 114 17.01 2.77 -16.04
CA ILE A 114 16.26 1.53 -16.30
C ILE A 114 15.48 1.70 -17.62
N THR A 115 15.94 1.06 -18.67
CA THR A 115 15.30 1.09 -19.99
C THR A 115 14.31 -0.07 -20.20
N ASP A 116 14.51 -1.19 -19.52
CA ASP A 116 13.62 -2.36 -19.58
C ASP A 116 12.48 -2.25 -18.58
N ALA A 117 11.24 -2.34 -19.08
CA ALA A 117 10.03 -2.27 -18.26
C ALA A 117 9.96 -3.40 -17.20
N MET A 118 10.42 -4.61 -17.56
CA MET A 118 10.45 -5.74 -16.61
C MET A 118 11.53 -5.57 -15.55
N ALA A 119 12.62 -4.84 -15.85
CA ALA A 119 13.61 -4.48 -14.84
C ALA A 119 13.01 -3.55 -13.78
N PHE A 120 12.15 -2.61 -14.17
CA PHE A 120 11.43 -1.77 -13.23
C PHE A 120 10.43 -2.57 -12.39
N GLU A 121 9.64 -3.47 -12.99
CA GLU A 121 8.73 -4.36 -12.25
C GLU A 121 9.50 -5.20 -11.21
N ARG A 122 10.67 -5.73 -11.56
CA ARG A 122 11.53 -6.47 -10.61
C ARG A 122 12.00 -5.56 -9.46
N LYS A 123 12.32 -4.29 -9.72
CA LYS A 123 12.67 -3.33 -8.67
C LYS A 123 11.50 -3.07 -7.73
N LEU A 124 10.31 -2.86 -8.26
CA LEU A 124 9.09 -2.70 -7.45
C LEU A 124 8.83 -3.94 -6.57
N TYR A 125 9.01 -5.13 -7.14
CA TYR A 125 8.90 -6.38 -6.38
C TYR A 125 9.93 -6.46 -5.24
N VAL A 126 11.20 -6.12 -5.50
CA VAL A 126 12.27 -6.10 -4.49
C VAL A 126 11.94 -5.14 -3.36
N ILE A 127 11.53 -3.90 -3.68
CA ILE A 127 11.10 -2.90 -2.71
C ILE A 127 9.99 -3.47 -1.82
N ARG A 128 8.94 -4.00 -2.43
CA ARG A 128 7.82 -4.62 -1.70
C ARG A 128 8.28 -5.72 -0.73
N LYS A 129 9.15 -6.61 -1.20
CA LYS A 129 9.64 -7.75 -0.39
C LYS A 129 10.58 -7.29 0.72
N GLN A 130 11.47 -6.36 0.44
CA GLN A 130 12.44 -5.83 1.42
C GLN A 130 11.70 -5.11 2.56
N VAL A 131 10.79 -4.19 2.25
CA VAL A 131 9.97 -3.52 3.27
C VAL A 131 9.15 -4.53 4.08
N GLY A 132 8.49 -5.47 3.41
CA GLY A 132 7.70 -6.49 4.08
C GLY A 132 8.53 -7.36 5.03
N ASN A 133 9.74 -7.75 4.62
CA ASN A 133 10.65 -8.51 5.46
C ASN A 133 11.16 -7.68 6.64
N TRP A 134 11.54 -6.44 6.42
CA TRP A 134 12.01 -5.57 7.49
C TRP A 134 10.95 -5.37 8.58
N ILE A 135 9.73 -5.05 8.19
CA ILE A 135 8.66 -4.80 9.14
C ILE A 135 8.23 -6.09 9.85
N ARG A 136 7.94 -7.17 9.12
CA ARG A 136 7.41 -8.42 9.70
C ARG A 136 8.44 -9.18 10.53
N ASN A 137 9.70 -9.18 10.11
CA ASN A 137 10.77 -9.92 10.79
C ASN A 137 11.59 -9.03 11.73
N ASN A 138 11.12 -7.82 12.00
CA ASN A 138 11.81 -6.81 12.83
C ASN A 138 13.27 -6.58 12.38
N GLN A 139 13.53 -6.60 11.09
CA GLN A 139 14.84 -6.36 10.49
C GLN A 139 15.05 -4.90 10.07
N VAL A 140 14.26 -4.02 10.65
CA VAL A 140 14.33 -2.57 10.39
C VAL A 140 15.66 -2.04 10.92
N PRO A 141 16.40 -1.23 10.13
CA PRO A 141 17.62 -0.58 10.60
C PRO A 141 17.42 0.21 11.90
N ASN A 142 18.45 0.26 12.73
CA ASN A 142 18.36 0.86 14.07
C ASN A 142 17.82 2.30 14.07
N GLN A 143 18.14 3.08 13.06
CA GLN A 143 17.63 4.46 12.89
C GLN A 143 16.09 4.58 12.87
N PHE A 144 15.38 3.49 12.62
CA PHE A 144 13.92 3.43 12.63
C PHE A 144 13.36 2.71 13.87
N ARG A 145 14.20 2.09 14.69
CA ARG A 145 13.79 1.35 15.89
C ARG A 145 13.63 2.23 17.12
N ASP A 146 14.47 3.25 17.23
CA ASP A 146 14.58 4.06 18.46
C ASP A 146 13.46 5.08 18.63
N VAL A 147 12.66 5.32 17.58
CA VAL A 147 11.61 6.35 17.60
C VAL A 147 10.51 6.07 18.65
N HIS A 148 10.39 4.84 19.12
CA HIS A 148 9.34 4.45 20.08
C HIS A 148 9.85 3.82 21.37
N GLY A 149 11.17 3.79 21.62
CA GLY A 149 11.75 3.19 22.83
C GLY A 149 11.36 1.68 22.99
N ASN A 150 10.95 1.03 21.92
CA ASN A 150 10.36 -0.30 21.96
C ASN A 150 11.44 -1.37 22.01
N LYS A 151 11.60 -1.99 23.17
CA LYS A 151 12.46 -3.17 23.38
C LYS A 151 11.83 -4.48 22.84
N SER A 152 10.70 -4.39 22.15
CA SER A 152 10.00 -5.55 21.60
C SER A 152 10.77 -6.15 20.41
N ASN A 153 10.74 -7.47 20.29
CA ASN A 153 11.29 -8.19 19.14
C ASN A 153 10.40 -8.09 17.88
N THR A 154 9.33 -7.30 17.91
CA THR A 154 8.41 -7.08 16.78
C THR A 154 8.32 -5.60 16.45
N PHE A 155 8.28 -5.28 15.16
CA PHE A 155 8.04 -3.90 14.73
C PHE A 155 6.60 -3.50 15.12
N PRO A 156 6.39 -2.35 15.77
CA PRO A 156 5.05 -1.90 16.12
C PRO A 156 4.15 -1.81 14.88
N GLY A 157 2.93 -2.36 14.98
CA GLY A 157 1.97 -2.34 13.87
C GLY A 157 2.30 -3.28 12.69
N ALA A 158 3.24 -4.23 12.86
CA ALA A 158 3.56 -5.23 11.84
C ALA A 158 2.33 -6.03 11.38
N ASP A 159 1.39 -6.30 12.29
CA ASP A 159 0.14 -7.01 12.01
C ASP A 159 -0.77 -6.27 11.03
N TYR A 160 -0.69 -4.95 10.98
CA TYR A 160 -1.42 -4.14 10.01
C TYR A 160 -0.72 -4.03 8.66
N HIS A 161 0.59 -4.32 8.62
CA HIS A 161 1.37 -4.08 7.40
C HIS A 161 1.05 -5.09 6.32
N TYR A 162 0.35 -4.62 5.29
CA TYR A 162 0.02 -5.42 4.11
C TYR A 162 0.11 -4.59 2.84
N VAL A 163 0.88 -5.08 1.87
CA VAL A 163 1.00 -4.47 0.53
C VAL A 163 0.15 -5.27 -0.44
N THR A 164 -0.90 -4.68 -0.98
CA THR A 164 -1.82 -5.36 -1.91
C THR A 164 -1.14 -5.78 -3.20
N GLY A 165 -0.26 -4.92 -3.70
CA GLY A 165 0.55 -5.08 -4.89
C GLY A 165 1.39 -3.82 -5.10
N LEU A 166 2.45 -3.91 -5.88
CA LEU A 166 3.27 -2.78 -6.28
C LEU A 166 3.74 -3.03 -7.71
N SER A 167 3.25 -2.26 -8.67
CA SER A 167 3.48 -2.47 -10.10
C SER A 167 3.35 -1.14 -10.85
N ALA A 168 3.98 -1.06 -12.02
CA ALA A 168 3.80 0.02 -12.99
C ALA A 168 2.68 -0.26 -14.02
N ARG A 169 2.16 -1.50 -14.05
CA ARG A 169 1.22 -1.97 -15.07
C ARG A 169 -0.18 -2.23 -14.55
N THR A 170 -0.26 -2.62 -13.29
CA THR A 170 -1.52 -3.08 -12.68
C THR A 170 -1.68 -2.56 -11.26
N MET A 171 -2.91 -2.47 -10.80
CA MET A 171 -3.24 -2.10 -9.44
C MET A 171 -4.24 -3.09 -8.84
N ILE A 172 -4.00 -3.44 -7.58
CA ILE A 172 -4.97 -4.16 -6.76
C ILE A 172 -5.60 -3.14 -5.80
N TYR A 173 -6.89 -2.94 -5.97
CA TYR A 173 -7.70 -2.17 -5.03
C TYR A 173 -8.42 -3.14 -4.10
N LYS A 174 -8.13 -3.09 -2.82
CA LYS A 174 -8.64 -4.04 -1.82
C LYS A 174 -9.00 -3.29 -0.54
N GLY A 175 -10.09 -3.69 0.09
CA GLY A 175 -10.54 -3.20 1.39
C GLY A 175 -11.12 -4.31 2.24
N MET A 176 -11.47 -3.98 3.49
CA MET A 176 -12.18 -4.85 4.42
C MET A 176 -13.69 -4.86 4.07
N LEU A 177 -14.01 -5.22 2.84
CA LEU A 177 -15.33 -5.14 2.24
C LEU A 177 -15.89 -6.55 1.99
N THR A 178 -17.20 -6.66 2.04
CA THR A 178 -17.90 -7.79 1.40
C THR A 178 -17.94 -7.57 -0.12
N PRO A 179 -18.15 -8.62 -0.92
CA PRO A 179 -18.30 -8.46 -2.37
C PRO A 179 -19.43 -7.52 -2.77
N CYS A 180 -20.53 -7.49 -2.02
CA CYS A 180 -21.66 -6.60 -2.28
C CYS A 180 -21.28 -5.12 -2.05
N GLN A 181 -20.56 -4.83 -0.97
CA GLN A 181 -20.09 -3.48 -0.66
C GLN A 181 -19.10 -2.96 -1.71
N LEU A 182 -18.30 -3.85 -2.32
CA LEU A 182 -17.37 -3.45 -3.39
C LEU A 182 -18.08 -2.90 -4.63
N SER A 183 -19.33 -3.29 -4.88
CA SER A 183 -20.09 -2.81 -6.04
C SER A 183 -20.61 -1.37 -5.87
N GLU A 184 -20.56 -0.84 -4.67
CA GLU A 184 -21.00 0.53 -4.33
C GLU A 184 -19.85 1.56 -4.44
N TYR A 185 -18.65 1.10 -4.73
CA TYR A 185 -17.45 1.88 -4.98
C TYR A 185 -17.14 1.92 -6.48
#